data_821f1a9e781ef2f7f62f45c264862ab8
#
_entry.id   821f1a9e781ef2f7f62f45c264862ab8
#
_cell.length_a   1.000
_cell.length_b   1.000
_cell.length_c   1.000
_cell.angle_alpha   90.00
_cell.angle_beta   90.00
_cell.angle_gamma   90.00
#
_symmetry.space_group_name_H-M   'P 1'
#
loop_
_entity.id
_entity.type
_entity.pdbx_description
1 polymer ?
#
loop_
_entity_poly.entity_id
_entity_poly.type
_entity_poly.pdbx_seq_one_letter_code
_entity_poly.pdbx_strand_id
1 'polypeptide(L)'
;MAVGSRLAVLFSAALAFVGVSSVLTARPAVAQATVSVACGSVGAEFDLCKTGAEAWSKKTGNQVKVVSVPKDSNEQLALFQQLLSQKSGEIDVIRIDVVWPGLLAQHLVDLSKEVPKDVIAQHFPAIIEANTVGGKLVALPAFTDAGLLYYRKDLLEKYGRKPPTTWQDLTESAKIVQDGERKAGNDKLWGIVFQGRAYEGLSCNGLEWVDSFGGGTIVDGQGKVTINNPKAIAAIKLAASWIKNIAPEGVLNYAEEEARGAFQSGNAVFMRNWPYAWALSQAPDSPTKGKVGVMALPKGGAEGKNTGTLGGWNWAVNKYSKNTKAAVDLAKYLTSPEEQKRAAIEVSFNPTIPALYKDKDILAKNPFIGELLSTFTNAVARPSRVTGSKYNQVSSEFWNAVHETLSGKSQAEESLAKLEKTLTRLSRNGKW
;
A
#
# COMPACT_ATOMS: atom_id res chain seq x y z
N MET A 1 -48.53 -17.26 -104.41
CA MET A 1 -48.23 -16.14 -103.58
C MET A 1 -47.51 -16.77 -102.38
N ALA A 2 -46.24 -16.71 -102.39
CA ALA A 2 -45.39 -17.55 -101.61
C ALA A 2 -44.85 -16.79 -100.37
N VAL A 3 -44.94 -17.49 -99.23
CA VAL A 3 -44.36 -17.01 -98.00
C VAL A 3 -43.10 -17.81 -97.74
N GLY A 4 -41.96 -17.13 -97.73
CA GLY A 4 -40.65 -17.72 -97.33
C GLY A 4 -40.44 -17.62 -95.86
N SER A 5 -40.20 -18.75 -95.23
CA SER A 5 -39.75 -18.85 -93.85
C SER A 5 -38.25 -18.85 -93.75
N ARG A 6 -37.68 -17.99 -92.90
CA ARG A 6 -36.26 -17.99 -92.56
C ARG A 6 -36.10 -18.55 -91.15
N LEU A 7 -35.31 -19.59 -91.02
CA LEU A 7 -34.91 -20.28 -89.81
C LEU A 7 -33.81 -19.45 -89.15
N ALA A 8 -34.00 -19.04 -87.91
CA ALA A 8 -32.96 -18.40 -87.10
C ALA A 8 -32.42 -19.43 -86.08
N VAL A 9 -31.13 -19.67 -86.17
CA VAL A 9 -30.40 -20.53 -85.21
C VAL A 9 -29.98 -19.68 -84.05
N LEU A 10 -30.44 -19.99 -82.84
CA LEU A 10 -30.05 -19.39 -81.55
C LEU A 10 -28.88 -20.22 -80.93
N PHE A 11 -27.69 -19.61 -80.90
CA PHE A 11 -26.59 -20.09 -80.10
C PHE A 11 -26.78 -19.67 -78.64
N SER A 12 -27.01 -20.65 -77.73
CA SER A 12 -27.01 -20.43 -76.28
C SER A 12 -25.61 -20.58 -75.72
N ALA A 13 -25.00 -19.43 -75.33
CA ALA A 13 -23.76 -19.43 -74.58
C ALA A 13 -24.07 -19.64 -73.09
N ALA A 14 -23.69 -20.79 -72.54
CA ALA A 14 -23.78 -21.06 -71.10
C ALA A 14 -22.58 -20.40 -70.41
N LEU A 15 -22.81 -19.32 -69.65
CA LEU A 15 -21.82 -18.74 -68.71
C LEU A 15 -21.85 -19.57 -67.43
N ALA A 16 -20.75 -20.31 -67.17
CA ALA A 16 -20.52 -20.98 -65.91
C ALA A 16 -20.05 -19.93 -64.88
N PHE A 17 -20.92 -19.57 -63.91
CA PHE A 17 -20.56 -18.79 -62.73
C PHE A 17 -19.84 -19.71 -61.75
N VAL A 18 -18.50 -19.58 -61.66
CA VAL A 18 -17.72 -20.18 -60.57
C VAL A 18 -17.91 -19.31 -59.34
N GLY A 19 -18.85 -19.69 -58.47
CA GLY A 19 -19.05 -19.07 -57.14
C GLY A 19 -17.87 -19.38 -56.22
N VAL A 20 -16.97 -18.41 -56.04
CA VAL A 20 -15.96 -18.48 -55.00
C VAL A 20 -16.70 -18.23 -53.67
N SER A 21 -17.07 -19.34 -52.98
CA SER A 21 -17.56 -19.29 -51.60
C SER A 21 -16.39 -18.92 -50.70
N SER A 22 -16.26 -17.63 -50.35
CA SER A 22 -15.39 -17.17 -49.28
C SER A 22 -15.89 -17.73 -47.96
N VAL A 23 -15.31 -18.82 -47.48
CA VAL A 23 -15.53 -19.32 -46.13
C VAL A 23 -14.90 -18.30 -45.18
N LEU A 24 -15.70 -17.35 -44.71
CA LEU A 24 -15.38 -16.52 -43.56
C LEU A 24 -15.28 -17.46 -42.38
N THR A 25 -14.06 -17.88 -42.01
CA THR A 25 -13.79 -18.55 -40.72
C THR A 25 -14.10 -17.52 -39.65
N ALA A 26 -15.32 -17.56 -39.11
CA ALA A 26 -15.68 -16.84 -37.90
C ALA A 26 -14.70 -17.31 -36.79
N ARG A 27 -13.75 -16.48 -36.42
CA ARG A 27 -13.00 -16.70 -35.21
C ARG A 27 -14.03 -16.83 -34.08
N PRO A 28 -13.93 -17.88 -33.22
CA PRO A 28 -14.84 -17.97 -32.09
C PRO A 28 -14.70 -16.67 -31.30
N ALA A 29 -15.78 -15.94 -31.13
CA ALA A 29 -15.83 -14.79 -30.25
C ALA A 29 -15.50 -15.33 -28.85
N VAL A 30 -14.32 -15.03 -28.34
CA VAL A 30 -13.98 -15.31 -26.95
C VAL A 30 -15.03 -14.57 -26.14
N ALA A 31 -15.80 -15.32 -25.34
CA ALA A 31 -16.85 -14.72 -24.51
C ALA A 31 -16.23 -13.64 -23.63
N GLN A 32 -16.71 -12.43 -23.79
CA GLN A 32 -16.24 -11.26 -23.05
C GLN A 32 -16.50 -11.47 -21.55
N ALA A 33 -15.46 -11.57 -20.74
CA ALA A 33 -15.59 -11.69 -19.30
C ALA A 33 -15.81 -10.31 -18.64
N THR A 34 -16.63 -10.27 -17.60
CA THR A 34 -16.74 -9.11 -16.71
C THR A 34 -15.96 -9.43 -15.43
N VAL A 35 -14.88 -8.71 -15.17
CA VAL A 35 -14.03 -8.88 -13.99
C VAL A 35 -14.27 -7.75 -13.00
N SER A 36 -14.58 -8.10 -11.75
CA SER A 36 -14.72 -7.14 -10.65
C SER A 36 -13.39 -6.98 -9.92
N VAL A 37 -13.01 -5.72 -9.64
CA VAL A 37 -11.76 -5.38 -8.94
C VAL A 37 -12.01 -4.43 -7.78
N ALA A 38 -11.48 -4.77 -6.59
CA ALA A 38 -11.55 -3.95 -5.39
C ALA A 38 -10.43 -2.89 -5.41
N CYS A 39 -10.79 -1.62 -5.53
CA CYS A 39 -9.88 -0.49 -5.55
C CYS A 39 -9.86 0.23 -4.19
N GLY A 40 -8.65 0.52 -3.67
CA GLY A 40 -8.47 1.29 -2.44
C GLY A 40 -8.95 2.74 -2.57
N SER A 41 -9.10 3.42 -1.44
CA SER A 41 -9.69 4.78 -1.39
C SER A 41 -8.80 5.79 -0.63
N VAL A 42 -7.54 5.46 -0.33
CA VAL A 42 -6.58 6.37 0.31
C VAL A 42 -5.93 7.24 -0.77
N GLY A 43 -5.96 8.57 -0.56
CA GLY A 43 -5.41 9.51 -1.53
C GLY A 43 -6.04 9.34 -2.93
N ALA A 44 -5.19 9.16 -3.94
CA ALA A 44 -5.59 8.96 -5.33
C ALA A 44 -5.66 7.48 -5.77
N GLU A 45 -5.66 6.54 -4.83
CA GLU A 45 -5.63 5.09 -5.13
C GLU A 45 -6.80 4.61 -5.97
N PHE A 46 -8.00 5.15 -5.69
CA PHE A 46 -9.20 4.75 -6.43
C PHE A 46 -9.11 5.09 -7.91
N ASP A 47 -8.73 6.34 -8.22
CA ASP A 47 -8.62 6.81 -9.59
C ASP A 47 -7.49 6.12 -10.33
N LEU A 48 -6.35 5.89 -9.68
CA LEU A 48 -5.24 5.12 -10.23
C LEU A 48 -5.66 3.71 -10.62
N CYS A 49 -6.31 2.98 -9.71
CA CYS A 49 -6.79 1.62 -9.91
C CYS A 49 -7.85 1.56 -11.00
N LYS A 50 -8.84 2.44 -10.96
CA LYS A 50 -9.91 2.55 -11.96
C LYS A 50 -9.33 2.76 -13.35
N THR A 51 -8.45 3.75 -13.51
CA THR A 51 -7.83 4.07 -14.81
C THR A 51 -7.03 2.89 -15.36
N GLY A 52 -6.25 2.19 -14.52
CA GLY A 52 -5.52 0.99 -14.93
C GLY A 52 -6.45 -0.17 -15.33
N ALA A 53 -7.50 -0.41 -14.57
CA ALA A 53 -8.49 -1.44 -14.89
C ALA A 53 -9.25 -1.14 -16.19
N GLU A 54 -9.62 0.11 -16.42
CA GLU A 54 -10.26 0.56 -17.68
C GLU A 54 -9.30 0.47 -18.87
N ALA A 55 -8.00 0.75 -18.69
CA ALA A 55 -6.99 0.56 -19.72
C ALA A 55 -6.82 -0.92 -20.10
N TRP A 56 -6.78 -1.82 -19.11
CA TRP A 56 -6.82 -3.26 -19.34
C TRP A 56 -8.08 -3.69 -20.10
N SER A 57 -9.25 -3.18 -19.71
CA SER A 57 -10.53 -3.45 -20.38
C SER A 57 -10.47 -3.09 -21.85
N LYS A 58 -9.98 -1.89 -22.20
CA LYS A 58 -9.79 -1.44 -23.58
C LYS A 58 -8.82 -2.31 -24.38
N LYS A 59 -7.73 -2.75 -23.73
CA LYS A 59 -6.68 -3.56 -24.37
C LYS A 59 -7.15 -4.99 -24.69
N THR A 60 -7.97 -5.58 -23.81
CA THR A 60 -8.36 -6.99 -23.91
C THR A 60 -9.75 -7.20 -24.49
N GLY A 61 -10.59 -6.18 -24.50
CA GLY A 61 -12.02 -6.29 -24.83
C GLY A 61 -12.88 -6.86 -23.71
N ASN A 62 -12.30 -7.28 -22.56
CA ASN A 62 -13.06 -7.67 -21.39
C ASN A 62 -13.70 -6.46 -20.71
N GLN A 63 -14.76 -6.67 -19.94
CA GLN A 63 -15.36 -5.64 -19.12
C GLN A 63 -14.77 -5.63 -17.72
N VAL A 64 -14.77 -4.46 -17.07
CA VAL A 64 -14.34 -4.33 -15.68
C VAL A 64 -15.42 -3.67 -14.84
N LYS A 65 -15.66 -4.21 -13.65
CA LYS A 65 -16.50 -3.61 -12.60
C LYS A 65 -15.59 -3.16 -11.46
N VAL A 66 -15.43 -1.85 -11.30
CA VAL A 66 -14.63 -1.27 -10.22
C VAL A 66 -15.49 -1.17 -8.95
N VAL A 67 -14.96 -1.68 -7.84
CA VAL A 67 -15.60 -1.68 -6.53
C VAL A 67 -14.73 -0.86 -5.57
N SER A 68 -15.30 0.20 -4.99
CA SER A 68 -14.63 0.96 -3.94
C SER A 68 -14.70 0.20 -2.62
N VAL A 69 -13.57 0.17 -1.90
CA VAL A 69 -13.50 -0.44 -0.56
C VAL A 69 -13.21 0.63 0.51
N PRO A 70 -13.46 0.34 1.80
CA PRO A 70 -13.18 1.28 2.89
C PRO A 70 -11.74 1.81 2.86
N LYS A 71 -11.52 3.01 3.44
CA LYS A 71 -10.16 3.58 3.60
C LYS A 71 -9.36 2.84 4.66
N ASP A 72 -10.02 2.44 5.72
CA ASP A 72 -9.42 1.72 6.85
C ASP A 72 -9.03 0.29 6.47
N SER A 73 -7.76 -0.09 6.68
CA SER A 73 -7.25 -1.42 6.34
C SER A 73 -7.94 -2.54 7.13
N ASN A 74 -8.31 -2.30 8.39
CA ASN A 74 -9.02 -3.28 9.21
C ASN A 74 -10.44 -3.54 8.69
N GLU A 75 -11.14 -2.48 8.26
CA GLU A 75 -12.46 -2.61 7.62
C GLU A 75 -12.38 -3.34 6.29
N GLN A 76 -11.32 -3.08 5.48
CA GLN A 76 -11.07 -3.84 4.25
C GLN A 76 -10.85 -5.33 4.55
N LEU A 77 -10.01 -5.65 5.55
CA LEU A 77 -9.76 -7.03 5.94
C LEU A 77 -11.05 -7.72 6.36
N ALA A 78 -11.86 -7.08 7.22
CA ALA A 78 -13.13 -7.63 7.67
C ALA A 78 -14.09 -7.91 6.50
N LEU A 79 -14.20 -6.98 5.55
CA LEU A 79 -15.00 -7.14 4.33
C LEU A 79 -14.52 -8.37 3.53
N PHE A 80 -13.22 -8.47 3.27
CA PHE A 80 -12.68 -9.59 2.49
C PHE A 80 -12.81 -10.91 3.23
N GLN A 81 -12.59 -10.96 4.53
CA GLN A 81 -12.79 -12.16 5.34
C GLN A 81 -14.26 -12.61 5.30
N GLN A 82 -15.20 -11.69 5.39
CA GLN A 82 -16.64 -12.00 5.27
C GLN A 82 -16.96 -12.60 3.91
N LEU A 83 -16.60 -11.96 2.81
CA LEU A 83 -16.87 -12.43 1.45
C LEU A 83 -16.20 -13.78 1.18
N LEU A 84 -14.94 -13.93 1.52
CA LEU A 84 -14.15 -15.14 1.26
C LEU A 84 -14.60 -16.32 2.13
N SER A 85 -15.00 -16.11 3.38
CA SER A 85 -15.55 -17.18 4.24
C SER A 85 -16.87 -17.74 3.71
N GLN A 86 -17.68 -16.89 3.09
CA GLN A 86 -18.92 -17.27 2.38
C GLN A 86 -18.65 -17.88 1.00
N LYS A 87 -17.39 -18.00 0.57
CA LYS A 87 -17.00 -18.44 -0.77
C LYS A 87 -17.62 -17.57 -1.88
N SER A 88 -17.84 -16.29 -1.60
CA SER A 88 -18.39 -15.35 -2.57
C SER A 88 -17.39 -15.06 -3.69
N GLY A 89 -17.85 -15.17 -4.93
CA GLY A 89 -17.13 -14.75 -6.13
C GLY A 89 -17.54 -13.35 -6.61
N GLU A 90 -18.09 -12.50 -5.76
CA GLU A 90 -18.58 -11.18 -6.12
C GLU A 90 -17.43 -10.22 -6.53
N ILE A 91 -16.27 -10.35 -5.89
CA ILE A 91 -15.05 -9.60 -6.24
C ILE A 91 -14.01 -10.60 -6.73
N ASP A 92 -13.58 -10.46 -7.99
CA ASP A 92 -12.64 -11.37 -8.63
C ASP A 92 -11.18 -11.06 -8.25
N VAL A 93 -10.82 -9.76 -8.26
CA VAL A 93 -9.47 -9.29 -7.91
C VAL A 93 -9.58 -8.41 -6.67
N ILE A 94 -8.85 -8.77 -5.63
CA ILE A 94 -8.80 -8.04 -4.37
C ILE A 94 -7.41 -7.48 -4.12
N ARG A 95 -7.36 -6.30 -3.50
CA ARG A 95 -6.12 -5.69 -3.05
C ARG A 95 -5.87 -6.06 -1.59
N ILE A 96 -4.73 -6.71 -1.31
CA ILE A 96 -4.39 -7.17 0.04
C ILE A 96 -3.12 -6.51 0.56
N ASP A 97 -3.12 -6.15 1.86
CA ASP A 97 -1.94 -5.63 2.57
C ASP A 97 -0.83 -6.70 2.60
N VAL A 98 0.44 -6.27 2.65
CA VAL A 98 1.62 -7.15 2.73
C VAL A 98 1.59 -8.10 3.92
N VAL A 99 0.76 -7.86 4.93
CA VAL A 99 0.61 -8.71 6.11
C VAL A 99 -0.55 -9.71 6.02
N TRP A 100 -1.38 -9.67 4.97
CA TRP A 100 -2.54 -10.55 4.84
C TRP A 100 -2.32 -11.85 4.06
N PRO A 101 -1.23 -12.09 3.31
CA PRO A 101 -1.05 -13.37 2.60
C PRO A 101 -1.30 -14.58 3.49
N GLY A 102 -0.71 -14.65 4.68
CA GLY A 102 -0.91 -15.75 5.62
C GLY A 102 -2.33 -15.90 6.17
N LEU A 103 -3.09 -14.79 6.24
CA LEU A 103 -4.48 -14.79 6.71
C LEU A 103 -5.47 -15.31 5.67
N LEU A 104 -5.21 -15.02 4.38
CA LEU A 104 -6.17 -15.20 3.29
C LEU A 104 -5.80 -16.31 2.31
N ALA A 105 -4.59 -16.89 2.40
CA ALA A 105 -4.01 -17.82 1.42
C ALA A 105 -4.94 -18.96 0.99
N GLN A 106 -5.73 -19.52 1.88
CA GLN A 106 -6.65 -20.63 1.59
C GLN A 106 -7.77 -20.26 0.60
N HIS A 107 -8.05 -18.96 0.48
CA HIS A 107 -9.10 -18.40 -0.37
C HIS A 107 -8.59 -17.77 -1.66
N LEU A 108 -7.27 -17.80 -1.89
CA LEU A 108 -6.62 -17.16 -3.02
C LEU A 108 -6.13 -18.18 -4.05
N VAL A 109 -6.04 -17.74 -5.30
CA VAL A 109 -5.48 -18.54 -6.41
C VAL A 109 -3.97 -18.65 -6.25
N ASP A 110 -3.41 -19.84 -6.57
CA ASP A 110 -1.96 -20.04 -6.65
C ASP A 110 -1.44 -19.48 -7.99
N LEU A 111 -0.93 -18.26 -7.94
CA LEU A 111 -0.43 -17.52 -9.11
C LEU A 111 0.87 -18.07 -9.67
N SER A 112 1.61 -18.92 -8.92
CA SER A 112 2.84 -19.55 -9.42
C SER A 112 2.61 -20.47 -10.62
N LYS A 113 1.37 -20.93 -10.81
CA LYS A 113 0.95 -21.79 -11.94
C LYS A 113 0.34 -21.00 -13.09
N GLU A 114 -0.06 -19.76 -12.84
CA GLU A 114 -0.81 -18.92 -13.78
C GLU A 114 0.04 -17.80 -14.38
N VAL A 115 1.12 -17.40 -13.68
CA VAL A 115 1.98 -16.27 -14.07
C VAL A 115 3.34 -16.78 -14.50
N PRO A 116 3.89 -16.36 -15.65
CA PRO A 116 5.22 -16.73 -16.10
C PRO A 116 6.31 -16.40 -15.08
N LYS A 117 7.30 -17.29 -14.95
CA LYS A 117 8.37 -17.13 -13.96
C LYS A 117 9.22 -15.88 -14.17
N ASP A 118 9.43 -15.48 -15.41
CA ASP A 118 10.15 -14.25 -15.78
C ASP A 118 9.40 -12.99 -15.36
N VAL A 119 8.06 -12.99 -15.39
CA VAL A 119 7.23 -11.89 -14.86
C VAL A 119 7.37 -11.82 -13.34
N ILE A 120 7.29 -12.95 -12.64
CA ILE A 120 7.47 -13.00 -11.17
C ILE A 120 8.87 -12.52 -10.77
N ALA A 121 9.91 -12.92 -11.52
CA ALA A 121 11.31 -12.59 -11.23
C ALA A 121 11.67 -11.12 -11.47
N GLN A 122 10.79 -10.30 -12.04
CA GLN A 122 11.00 -8.86 -12.17
C GLN A 122 10.91 -8.12 -10.85
N HIS A 123 10.17 -8.66 -9.88
CA HIS A 123 9.94 -8.04 -8.58
C HIS A 123 11.06 -8.35 -7.57
N PHE A 124 11.18 -7.53 -6.51
CA PHE A 124 12.10 -7.82 -5.41
C PHE A 124 11.84 -9.22 -4.84
N PRO A 125 12.87 -10.09 -4.76
CA PRO A 125 12.70 -11.47 -4.29
C PRO A 125 12.07 -11.58 -2.90
N ALA A 126 12.42 -10.69 -1.98
CA ALA A 126 11.88 -10.67 -0.62
C ALA A 126 10.35 -10.43 -0.59
N ILE A 127 9.81 -9.63 -1.52
CA ILE A 127 8.37 -9.38 -1.61
C ILE A 127 7.65 -10.62 -2.19
N ILE A 128 8.24 -11.26 -3.20
CA ILE A 128 7.70 -12.53 -3.73
C ILE A 128 7.71 -13.62 -2.66
N GLU A 129 8.78 -13.71 -1.87
CA GLU A 129 8.85 -14.64 -0.74
C GLU A 129 7.78 -14.35 0.31
N ALA A 130 7.54 -13.07 0.65
CA ALA A 130 6.48 -12.67 1.58
C ALA A 130 5.07 -13.01 1.09
N ASN A 131 4.85 -12.98 -0.23
CA ASN A 131 3.60 -13.35 -0.88
C ASN A 131 3.46 -14.86 -1.14
N THR A 132 4.47 -15.66 -0.74
CA THR A 132 4.47 -17.12 -0.91
C THR A 132 4.14 -17.81 0.41
N VAL A 133 2.98 -18.46 0.46
CA VAL A 133 2.47 -19.16 1.65
C VAL A 133 2.32 -20.64 1.33
N GLY A 134 2.98 -21.50 2.11
CA GLY A 134 2.92 -22.95 1.89
C GLY A 134 3.35 -23.37 0.47
N GLY A 135 4.33 -22.69 -0.13
CA GLY A 135 4.84 -22.93 -1.48
C GLY A 135 3.93 -22.39 -2.61
N LYS A 136 2.87 -21.63 -2.30
CA LYS A 136 1.97 -21.02 -3.28
C LYS A 136 2.17 -19.51 -3.30
N LEU A 137 2.35 -18.93 -4.48
CA LEU A 137 2.34 -17.47 -4.66
C LEU A 137 0.88 -17.00 -4.67
N VAL A 138 0.43 -16.36 -3.60
CA VAL A 138 -0.99 -15.99 -3.42
C VAL A 138 -1.33 -14.57 -3.86
N ALA A 139 -0.32 -13.75 -4.15
CA ALA A 139 -0.52 -12.38 -4.64
C ALA A 139 0.67 -11.88 -5.46
N LEU A 140 0.43 -10.94 -6.37
CA LEU A 140 1.45 -10.18 -7.10
C LEU A 140 1.66 -8.81 -6.46
N PRO A 141 2.91 -8.33 -6.30
CA PRO A 141 3.18 -7.05 -5.67
C PRO A 141 2.66 -5.87 -6.51
N ALA A 142 1.85 -4.99 -5.92
CA ALA A 142 1.39 -3.77 -6.58
C ALA A 142 2.38 -2.61 -6.36
N PHE A 143 2.71 -2.33 -5.11
CA PHE A 143 3.71 -1.36 -4.71
C PHE A 143 4.24 -1.70 -3.31
N THR A 144 5.40 -1.12 -2.97
CA THR A 144 6.02 -1.28 -1.65
C THR A 144 6.15 0.08 -0.99
N ASP A 145 6.07 0.12 0.34
CA ASP A 145 6.17 1.34 1.12
C ASP A 145 7.10 1.16 2.33
N ALA A 146 7.57 2.30 2.84
CA ALA A 146 8.07 2.44 4.20
C ALA A 146 7.57 3.77 4.77
N GLY A 147 7.41 3.85 6.07
CA GLY A 147 7.09 5.10 6.74
C GLY A 147 8.17 6.16 6.50
N LEU A 148 7.76 7.38 6.18
CA LEU A 148 8.64 8.52 5.88
C LEU A 148 8.28 9.72 6.76
N LEU A 149 9.27 10.59 6.99
CA LEU A 149 9.06 11.89 7.60
C LEU A 149 8.91 12.96 6.52
N TYR A 150 7.76 13.63 6.54
CA TYR A 150 7.50 14.86 5.80
C TYR A 150 7.75 16.05 6.72
N TYR A 151 8.34 17.12 6.20
CA TYR A 151 8.64 18.31 6.98
C TYR A 151 8.48 19.60 6.18
N ARG A 152 8.14 20.67 6.85
CA ARG A 152 8.03 22.02 6.28
C ARG A 152 9.41 22.67 6.23
N LYS A 153 10.04 22.64 5.04
CA LYS A 153 11.36 23.24 4.78
C LYS A 153 11.40 24.72 5.14
N ASP A 154 10.38 25.44 4.69
CA ASP A 154 10.22 26.86 4.90
C ASP A 154 10.16 27.24 6.39
N LEU A 155 9.44 26.45 7.20
CA LEU A 155 9.36 26.69 8.64
C LEU A 155 10.66 26.34 9.35
N LEU A 156 11.30 25.22 8.99
CA LEU A 156 12.60 24.88 9.56
C LEU A 156 13.64 25.97 9.26
N GLU A 157 13.71 26.44 8.03
CA GLU A 157 14.61 27.54 7.62
C GLU A 157 14.32 28.83 8.39
N LYS A 158 13.03 29.23 8.50
CA LYS A 158 12.60 30.43 9.24
C LYS A 158 13.10 30.44 10.69
N TYR A 159 13.15 29.26 11.33
CA TYR A 159 13.58 29.12 12.73
C TYR A 159 15.00 28.60 12.89
N GLY A 160 15.81 28.60 11.82
CA GLY A 160 17.20 28.18 11.85
C GLY A 160 17.42 26.71 12.23
N ARG A 161 16.41 25.85 11.95
CA ARG A 161 16.47 24.42 12.23
C ARG A 161 16.81 23.64 10.96
N LYS A 162 17.53 22.52 11.15
CA LYS A 162 17.80 21.55 10.08
C LYS A 162 16.77 20.40 10.13
N PRO A 163 16.63 19.61 9.05
CA PRO A 163 15.87 18.36 9.12
C PRO A 163 16.41 17.47 10.25
N PRO A 164 15.52 16.90 11.10
CA PRO A 164 15.93 16.22 12.33
C PRO A 164 16.58 14.87 12.04
N THR A 165 17.63 14.52 12.79
CA THR A 165 18.33 13.24 12.65
C THR A 165 17.87 12.21 13.68
N THR A 166 17.35 12.67 14.83
CA THR A 166 16.83 11.84 15.91
C THR A 166 15.40 12.26 16.29
N TRP A 167 14.65 11.39 16.95
CA TRP A 167 13.32 11.73 17.48
C TRP A 167 13.37 12.84 18.54
N GLN A 168 14.46 12.92 19.30
CA GLN A 168 14.70 14.01 20.26
C GLN A 168 14.87 15.35 19.54
N ASP A 169 15.70 15.36 18.49
CA ASP A 169 15.95 16.52 17.64
C ASP A 169 14.66 16.97 16.91
N LEU A 170 13.83 16.02 16.47
CA LEU A 170 12.50 16.30 15.94
C LEU A 170 11.62 16.98 17.01
N THR A 171 11.59 16.42 18.21
CA THR A 171 10.76 16.94 19.31
C THR A 171 11.13 18.37 19.67
N GLU A 172 12.43 18.67 19.77
CA GLU A 172 12.94 20.01 20.03
C GLU A 172 12.59 20.97 18.90
N SER A 173 12.87 20.60 17.66
CA SER A 173 12.58 21.44 16.48
C SER A 173 11.08 21.71 16.32
N ALA A 174 10.26 20.67 16.53
CA ALA A 174 8.79 20.80 16.53
C ALA A 174 8.30 21.82 17.55
N LYS A 175 8.83 21.74 18.77
CA LYS A 175 8.46 22.67 19.87
C LYS A 175 8.85 24.10 19.55
N ILE A 176 10.07 24.34 19.10
CA ILE A 176 10.60 25.66 18.75
C ILE A 176 9.76 26.30 17.64
N VAL A 177 9.51 25.57 16.57
CA VAL A 177 8.74 26.09 15.43
C VAL A 177 7.29 26.34 15.82
N GLN A 178 6.65 25.37 16.49
CA GLN A 178 5.25 25.51 16.96
C GLN A 178 5.07 26.73 17.86
N ASP A 179 5.93 26.89 18.87
CA ASP A 179 5.82 28.00 19.82
C ASP A 179 6.09 29.34 19.14
N GLY A 180 7.07 29.39 18.22
CA GLY A 180 7.37 30.58 17.44
C GLY A 180 6.22 31.01 16.54
N GLU A 181 5.62 30.09 15.82
CA GLU A 181 4.47 30.34 14.94
C GLU A 181 3.22 30.74 15.73
N ARG A 182 2.95 30.12 16.86
CA ARG A 182 1.83 30.50 17.75
C ARG A 182 2.01 31.92 18.31
N LYS A 183 3.21 32.30 18.71
CA LYS A 183 3.52 33.69 19.10
C LYS A 183 3.32 34.68 17.95
N ALA A 184 3.47 34.23 16.72
CA ALA A 184 3.23 35.02 15.50
C ALA A 184 1.75 35.00 15.04
N GLY A 185 0.83 34.40 15.83
CA GLY A 185 -0.61 34.37 15.56
C GLY A 185 -1.12 33.13 14.82
N ASN A 186 -0.28 32.13 14.59
CA ASN A 186 -0.69 30.86 13.97
C ASN A 186 -0.99 29.79 15.03
N ASP A 187 -2.08 29.97 15.77
CA ASP A 187 -2.47 29.07 16.88
C ASP A 187 -2.84 27.65 16.46
N LYS A 188 -3.08 27.42 15.15
CA LYS A 188 -3.47 26.12 14.62
C LYS A 188 -2.30 25.20 14.34
N LEU A 189 -1.06 25.72 14.33
CA LEU A 189 0.11 24.92 14.00
C LEU A 189 0.47 23.97 15.15
N TRP A 190 0.70 22.71 14.79
CA TRP A 190 1.24 21.66 15.64
C TRP A 190 2.60 21.19 15.16
N GLY A 191 3.41 20.67 16.07
CA GLY A 191 4.75 20.19 15.79
C GLY A 191 4.75 18.96 14.92
N ILE A 192 3.92 17.94 15.25
CA ILE A 192 3.87 16.67 14.51
C ILE A 192 2.46 16.10 14.43
N VAL A 193 2.16 15.43 13.32
CA VAL A 193 0.98 14.58 13.13
C VAL A 193 1.37 13.22 12.57
N PHE A 194 0.64 12.18 12.93
CA PHE A 194 0.90 10.80 12.56
C PHE A 194 -0.39 9.94 12.69
N GLN A 195 -0.33 8.66 12.35
CA GLN A 195 -1.44 7.72 12.49
C GLN A 195 -1.52 7.23 13.93
N GLY A 196 -2.29 7.93 14.77
CA GLY A 196 -2.43 7.65 16.20
C GLY A 196 -3.68 6.88 16.60
N ARG A 197 -4.64 6.66 15.68
CA ARG A 197 -5.85 5.86 15.93
C ARG A 197 -5.49 4.41 16.23
N ALA A 198 -6.30 3.73 17.07
CA ALA A 198 -6.13 2.30 17.38
C ALA A 198 -6.53 1.42 16.19
N TYR A 199 -5.63 1.19 15.24
CA TYR A 199 -5.78 0.36 14.04
C TYR A 199 -4.40 -0.04 13.51
N GLU A 200 -4.33 -0.79 12.39
CA GLU A 200 -3.08 -1.31 11.81
C GLU A 200 -2.01 -0.23 11.57
N GLY A 201 -2.40 0.99 11.19
CA GLY A 201 -1.46 2.10 11.00
C GLY A 201 -0.70 2.46 12.28
N LEU A 202 -1.30 2.32 13.46
CA LEU A 202 -0.59 2.54 14.72
C LEU A 202 0.40 1.41 15.03
N SER A 203 0.13 0.17 14.60
CA SER A 203 1.14 -0.89 14.66
C SER A 203 2.37 -0.52 13.84
N CYS A 204 2.19 0.10 12.67
CA CYS A 204 3.32 0.59 11.87
C CYS A 204 4.10 1.68 12.61
N ASN A 205 3.44 2.73 13.09
CA ASN A 205 4.09 3.84 13.79
C ASN A 205 4.79 3.37 15.08
N GLY A 206 4.12 2.53 15.89
CA GLY A 206 4.68 1.97 17.12
C GLY A 206 5.92 1.12 16.86
N LEU A 207 5.90 0.29 15.80
CA LEU A 207 7.04 -0.53 15.44
C LEU A 207 8.23 0.31 14.94
N GLU A 208 7.97 1.39 14.19
CA GLU A 208 9.00 2.36 13.76
C GLU A 208 9.70 2.99 14.96
N TRP A 209 8.93 3.46 15.95
CA TRP A 209 9.52 4.01 17.17
C TRP A 209 10.37 2.97 17.91
N VAL A 210 9.79 1.80 18.18
CA VAL A 210 10.47 0.73 18.93
C VAL A 210 11.76 0.29 18.23
N ASP A 211 11.70 -0.05 16.94
CA ASP A 211 12.85 -0.56 16.22
C ASP A 211 13.94 0.51 16.01
N SER A 212 13.54 1.80 15.82
CA SER A 212 14.49 2.90 15.69
C SER A 212 15.34 3.12 16.95
N PHE A 213 14.81 2.81 18.14
CA PHE A 213 15.55 2.81 19.42
C PHE A 213 16.40 1.55 19.63
N GLY A 214 16.32 0.58 18.71
CA GLY A 214 16.93 -0.74 18.88
C GLY A 214 16.16 -1.64 19.84
N GLY A 215 14.87 -1.37 20.04
CA GLY A 215 13.93 -2.22 20.81
C GLY A 215 13.47 -3.46 20.06
N GLY A 216 13.89 -3.61 18.79
CA GLY A 216 13.59 -4.78 17.96
C GLY A 216 12.14 -4.81 17.44
N THR A 217 11.53 -5.97 17.48
CA THR A 217 10.19 -6.22 16.92
C THR A 217 9.23 -6.75 17.99
N ILE A 218 7.95 -6.89 17.64
CA ILE A 218 6.90 -7.42 18.52
C ILE A 218 7.16 -8.90 18.83
N VAL A 219 7.40 -9.68 17.76
CA VAL A 219 7.74 -11.11 17.80
C VAL A 219 8.91 -11.31 16.86
N ASP A 220 9.98 -11.94 17.32
CA ASP A 220 11.18 -12.18 16.52
C ASP A 220 11.00 -13.32 15.51
N GLY A 221 12.03 -13.53 14.67
CA GLY A 221 12.02 -14.56 13.63
C GLY A 221 11.92 -16.00 14.17
N GLN A 222 12.15 -16.22 15.45
CA GLN A 222 12.04 -17.51 16.15
C GLN A 222 10.67 -17.70 16.83
N GLY A 223 9.78 -16.70 16.74
CA GLY A 223 8.46 -16.75 17.35
C GLY A 223 8.42 -16.31 18.81
N LYS A 224 9.51 -15.76 19.34
CA LYS A 224 9.58 -15.24 20.72
C LYS A 224 9.01 -13.82 20.77
N VAL A 225 8.17 -13.53 21.75
CA VAL A 225 7.70 -12.17 22.06
C VAL A 225 8.85 -11.38 22.65
N THR A 226 9.21 -10.24 22.06
CA THR A 226 10.39 -9.44 22.43
C THR A 226 10.07 -7.98 22.74
N ILE A 227 8.82 -7.58 22.65
CA ILE A 227 8.38 -6.17 22.72
C ILE A 227 8.60 -5.52 24.09
N ASN A 228 8.58 -6.28 25.18
CA ASN A 228 8.75 -5.73 26.52
C ASN A 228 10.24 -5.64 26.88
N ASN A 229 10.85 -4.53 26.52
CA ASN A 229 12.25 -4.25 26.84
C ASN A 229 12.46 -2.74 27.06
N PRO A 230 13.56 -2.33 27.75
CA PRO A 230 13.79 -0.92 28.11
C PRO A 230 13.81 0.05 26.92
N LYS A 231 14.31 -0.38 25.75
CA LYS A 231 14.37 0.46 24.56
C LYS A 231 12.99 0.67 23.92
N ALA A 232 12.17 -0.37 23.86
CA ALA A 232 10.79 -0.29 23.42
C ALA A 232 9.96 0.63 24.34
N ILE A 233 10.12 0.46 25.66
CA ILE A 233 9.48 1.31 26.68
C ILE A 233 9.88 2.79 26.46
N ALA A 234 11.17 3.08 26.31
CA ALA A 234 11.65 4.45 26.07
C ALA A 234 11.07 5.07 24.81
N ALA A 235 10.97 4.29 23.71
CA ALA A 235 10.41 4.73 22.44
C ALA A 235 8.93 5.13 22.57
N ILE A 236 8.11 4.25 23.18
CA ILE A 236 6.67 4.52 23.35
C ILE A 236 6.43 5.67 24.34
N LYS A 237 7.24 5.80 25.41
CA LYS A 237 7.18 6.95 26.34
C LYS A 237 7.47 8.27 25.63
N LEU A 238 8.47 8.32 24.75
CA LEU A 238 8.77 9.52 23.98
C LEU A 238 7.57 9.90 23.09
N ALA A 239 7.01 8.96 22.35
CA ALA A 239 5.84 9.22 21.50
C ALA A 239 4.63 9.71 22.33
N ALA A 240 4.37 9.10 23.49
CA ALA A 240 3.32 9.52 24.40
C ALA A 240 3.53 10.97 24.90
N SER A 241 4.79 11.38 25.12
CA SER A 241 5.10 12.75 25.57
C SER A 241 4.76 13.84 24.54
N TRP A 242 4.54 13.47 23.28
CA TRP A 242 4.15 14.44 22.22
C TRP A 242 2.68 14.85 22.33
N ILE A 243 1.80 13.99 22.86
CA ILE A 243 0.35 14.26 22.93
C ILE A 243 0.09 15.50 23.78
N LYS A 244 -0.69 16.45 23.24
CA LYS A 244 -0.98 17.77 23.83
C LYS A 244 0.23 18.71 23.95
N ASN A 245 1.45 18.24 23.75
CA ASN A 245 2.66 19.06 23.78
C ASN A 245 3.02 19.57 22.35
N ILE A 246 3.38 18.66 21.46
CA ILE A 246 3.72 18.98 20.06
C ILE A 246 2.80 18.26 19.04
N ALA A 247 1.96 17.35 19.49
CA ALA A 247 0.92 16.71 18.69
C ALA A 247 -0.47 17.07 19.26
N PRO A 248 -1.48 17.33 18.42
CA PRO A 248 -2.85 17.59 18.90
C PRO A 248 -3.42 16.34 19.57
N GLU A 249 -4.28 16.51 20.56
CA GLU A 249 -4.99 15.36 21.16
C GLU A 249 -5.79 14.58 20.12
N GLY A 250 -6.32 15.27 19.10
CA GLY A 250 -7.04 14.67 17.99
C GLY A 250 -6.22 13.66 17.19
N VAL A 251 -4.88 13.67 17.28
CA VAL A 251 -4.00 12.70 16.59
C VAL A 251 -4.33 11.26 16.99
N LEU A 252 -4.87 11.03 18.20
CA LEU A 252 -5.33 9.73 18.68
C LEU A 252 -6.49 9.12 17.86
N ASN A 253 -7.09 9.92 16.97
CA ASN A 253 -8.15 9.51 16.06
C ASN A 253 -7.73 9.61 14.57
N TYR A 254 -6.46 10.00 14.28
CA TYR A 254 -6.00 10.16 12.90
C TYR A 254 -5.56 8.83 12.31
N ALA A 255 -6.04 8.57 11.11
CA ALA A 255 -5.47 7.64 10.14
C ALA A 255 -4.61 8.42 9.12
N GLU A 256 -4.33 7.82 7.96
CA GLU A 256 -3.49 8.40 6.92
C GLU A 256 -3.99 9.76 6.44
N GLU A 257 -5.30 9.84 6.13
CA GLU A 257 -5.88 11.01 5.48
C GLU A 257 -6.10 12.18 6.43
N GLU A 258 -6.41 11.94 7.71
CA GLU A 258 -6.53 12.99 8.72
C GLU A 258 -5.15 13.60 9.01
N ALA A 259 -4.11 12.78 9.17
CA ALA A 259 -2.74 13.27 9.34
C ALA A 259 -2.26 14.05 8.10
N ARG A 260 -2.51 13.51 6.89
CA ARG A 260 -2.19 14.18 5.63
C ARG A 260 -2.95 15.51 5.51
N GLY A 261 -4.24 15.51 5.77
CA GLY A 261 -5.07 16.71 5.70
C GLY A 261 -4.59 17.83 6.63
N ALA A 262 -4.24 17.51 7.88
CA ALA A 262 -3.68 18.46 8.83
C ALA A 262 -2.35 19.05 8.33
N PHE A 263 -1.43 18.21 7.83
CA PHE A 263 -0.14 18.65 7.30
C PHE A 263 -0.29 19.48 6.01
N GLN A 264 -1.06 18.99 5.06
CA GLN A 264 -1.26 19.64 3.76
C GLN A 264 -1.98 20.98 3.88
N SER A 265 -2.86 21.14 4.88
CA SER A 265 -3.49 22.45 5.21
C SER A 265 -2.52 23.44 5.86
N GLY A 266 -1.25 23.05 6.09
CA GLY A 266 -0.26 23.91 6.73
C GLY A 266 -0.31 23.91 8.26
N ASN A 267 -1.07 23.03 8.89
CA ASN A 267 -1.30 22.98 10.34
C ASN A 267 -0.35 22.03 11.09
N ALA A 268 0.71 21.53 10.43
CA ALA A 268 1.75 20.74 11.10
C ALA A 268 3.14 21.02 10.51
N VAL A 269 4.18 20.97 11.35
CA VAL A 269 5.59 21.12 10.96
C VAL A 269 6.11 19.82 10.37
N PHE A 270 5.80 18.72 11.05
CA PHE A 270 6.19 17.36 10.66
C PHE A 270 4.97 16.47 10.51
N MET A 271 5.10 15.49 9.61
CA MET A 271 4.12 14.42 9.44
C MET A 271 4.83 13.10 9.17
N ARG A 272 4.47 12.04 9.91
CA ARG A 272 4.74 10.68 9.47
C ARG A 272 3.64 10.27 8.48
N ASN A 273 4.02 9.81 7.30
CA ASN A 273 3.08 9.23 6.33
C ASN A 273 3.80 8.31 5.33
N TRP A 274 3.04 7.74 4.41
CA TRP A 274 3.50 6.90 3.32
C TRP A 274 3.89 7.73 2.08
N PRO A 275 4.64 7.16 1.11
CA PRO A 275 5.12 7.89 -0.08
C PRO A 275 4.05 8.62 -0.89
N TYR A 276 2.82 8.10 -0.98
CA TYR A 276 1.73 8.72 -1.73
C TYR A 276 1.44 10.18 -1.34
N ALA A 277 1.72 10.55 -0.10
CA ALA A 277 1.48 11.90 0.40
C ALA A 277 2.33 12.96 -0.31
N TRP A 278 3.45 12.56 -0.96
CA TRP A 278 4.29 13.46 -1.73
C TRP A 278 3.53 14.05 -2.93
N ALA A 279 2.97 13.21 -3.80
CA ALA A 279 2.24 13.70 -4.99
C ALA A 279 1.14 14.70 -4.60
N LEU A 280 0.39 14.40 -3.54
CA LEU A 280 -0.67 15.28 -3.03
C LEU A 280 -0.11 16.58 -2.42
N SER A 281 1.03 16.54 -1.74
CA SER A 281 1.66 17.75 -1.20
C SER A 281 2.20 18.68 -2.27
N GLN A 282 2.51 18.16 -3.48
CA GLN A 282 3.00 18.89 -4.64
C GLN A 282 1.90 19.23 -5.65
N ALA A 283 0.65 18.87 -5.39
CA ALA A 283 -0.47 19.18 -6.28
C ALA A 283 -0.61 20.70 -6.52
N PRO A 284 -1.12 21.12 -7.69
CA PRO A 284 -1.19 22.55 -8.06
C PRO A 284 -1.93 23.43 -7.04
N ASP A 285 -2.93 22.88 -6.38
CA ASP A 285 -3.81 23.52 -5.39
C ASP A 285 -3.35 23.30 -3.93
N SER A 286 -2.24 22.57 -3.71
CA SER A 286 -1.74 22.32 -2.37
C SER A 286 -1.10 23.56 -1.74
N PRO A 287 -1.55 24.01 -0.56
CA PRO A 287 -0.94 25.11 0.20
C PRO A 287 0.53 24.88 0.58
N THR A 288 0.94 23.62 0.60
CA THR A 288 2.32 23.21 0.95
C THR A 288 3.21 22.94 -0.26
N LYS A 289 2.72 23.16 -1.49
CA LYS A 289 3.51 22.97 -2.71
C LYS A 289 4.85 23.72 -2.66
N GLY A 290 5.93 23.01 -2.96
CA GLY A 290 7.31 23.56 -2.95
C GLY A 290 7.91 23.78 -1.56
N LYS A 291 7.12 23.67 -0.47
CA LYS A 291 7.55 23.91 0.91
C LYS A 291 7.90 22.63 1.68
N VAL A 292 7.61 21.47 1.11
CA VAL A 292 7.77 20.17 1.76
C VAL A 292 9.11 19.54 1.41
N GLY A 293 9.77 18.96 2.41
CA GLY A 293 10.84 17.98 2.26
C GLY A 293 10.38 16.60 2.76
N VAL A 294 11.05 15.56 2.26
CA VAL A 294 10.78 14.17 2.63
C VAL A 294 12.11 13.50 2.96
N MET A 295 12.12 12.64 3.99
CA MET A 295 13.31 11.91 4.42
C MET A 295 12.95 10.61 5.16
N ALA A 296 13.95 9.78 5.42
CA ALA A 296 13.82 8.65 6.32
C ALA A 296 13.38 9.11 7.73
N LEU A 297 12.63 8.27 8.44
CA LEU A 297 12.27 8.54 9.83
C LEU A 297 13.52 8.70 10.71
N PRO A 298 13.48 9.57 11.75
CA PRO A 298 14.60 9.81 12.63
C PRO A 298 15.05 8.57 13.41
N LYS A 299 16.29 8.58 13.89
CA LYS A 299 16.85 7.56 14.77
C LYS A 299 16.30 7.69 16.19
N GLY A 300 16.31 6.60 16.94
CA GLY A 300 16.04 6.57 18.37
C GLY A 300 17.24 7.01 19.23
N GLY A 301 17.83 8.17 18.93
CA GLY A 301 19.06 8.65 19.59
C GLY A 301 20.33 8.31 18.79
N ALA A 302 21.51 8.61 19.37
CA ALA A 302 22.80 8.45 18.68
C ALA A 302 23.08 7.00 18.23
N GLU A 303 22.75 6.02 19.10
CA GLU A 303 22.95 4.59 18.86
C GLU A 303 21.77 3.93 18.12
N GLY A 304 20.74 4.70 17.76
CA GLY A 304 19.58 4.21 17.05
C GLY A 304 19.81 4.14 15.53
N LYS A 305 18.79 3.66 14.82
CA LYS A 305 18.80 3.56 13.36
C LYS A 305 17.58 4.23 12.74
N ASN A 306 17.69 4.62 11.45
CA ASN A 306 16.54 5.03 10.68
C ASN A 306 15.70 3.78 10.35
N THR A 307 14.45 3.78 10.72
CA THR A 307 13.56 2.63 10.51
C THR A 307 12.21 3.10 10.02
N GLY A 308 11.77 2.61 8.86
CA GLY A 308 10.39 2.64 8.42
C GLY A 308 9.78 1.25 8.50
N THR A 309 8.50 1.13 8.81
CA THR A 309 7.79 -0.16 8.72
C THR A 309 7.50 -0.49 7.27
N LEU A 310 7.79 -1.74 6.87
CA LEU A 310 7.44 -2.25 5.56
C LEU A 310 5.92 -2.21 5.38
N GLY A 311 5.49 -1.46 4.40
CA GLY A 311 4.14 -1.34 3.92
C GLY A 311 4.02 -1.78 2.47
N GLY A 312 2.88 -1.46 1.89
CA GLY A 312 2.58 -1.78 0.49
C GLY A 312 1.41 -2.73 0.35
N TRP A 313 1.01 -2.93 -0.90
CA TRP A 313 -0.19 -3.69 -1.24
C TRP A 313 0.10 -4.63 -2.40
N ASN A 314 -0.71 -5.69 -2.48
CA ASN A 314 -0.59 -6.73 -3.49
C ASN A 314 -1.94 -6.95 -4.17
N TRP A 315 -1.92 -7.44 -5.41
CA TRP A 315 -3.11 -7.91 -6.12
C TRP A 315 -3.23 -9.42 -5.98
N ALA A 316 -4.35 -9.87 -5.43
CA ALA A 316 -4.67 -11.28 -5.27
C ALA A 316 -5.95 -11.63 -6.04
N VAL A 317 -6.04 -12.87 -6.51
CA VAL A 317 -7.21 -13.37 -7.23
C VAL A 317 -8.01 -14.28 -6.31
N ASN A 318 -9.29 -13.96 -6.18
CA ASN A 318 -10.25 -14.72 -5.41
C ASN A 318 -10.44 -16.12 -6.01
N LYS A 319 -10.24 -17.16 -5.22
CA LYS A 319 -10.36 -18.56 -5.64
C LYS A 319 -11.80 -18.92 -6.10
N TYR A 320 -12.79 -18.16 -5.66
CA TYR A 320 -14.20 -18.39 -5.97
C TYR A 320 -14.68 -17.57 -7.18
N SER A 321 -13.77 -16.84 -7.83
CA SER A 321 -14.03 -16.13 -9.08
C SER A 321 -14.50 -17.08 -10.18
N LYS A 322 -15.54 -16.68 -10.93
CA LYS A 322 -16.00 -17.38 -12.12
C LYS A 322 -15.19 -17.01 -13.37
N ASN A 323 -14.35 -15.98 -13.27
CA ASN A 323 -13.55 -15.39 -14.35
C ASN A 323 -12.04 -15.49 -14.09
N THR A 324 -11.57 -16.55 -13.41
CA THR A 324 -10.20 -16.68 -12.88
C THR A 324 -9.11 -16.30 -13.89
N LYS A 325 -9.20 -16.77 -15.15
CA LYS A 325 -8.19 -16.46 -16.18
C LYS A 325 -8.12 -14.96 -16.47
N ALA A 326 -9.25 -14.30 -16.65
CA ALA A 326 -9.31 -12.88 -16.90
C ALA A 326 -8.91 -12.07 -15.66
N ALA A 327 -9.26 -12.53 -14.46
CA ALA A 327 -8.85 -11.93 -13.19
C ALA A 327 -7.32 -12.01 -12.97
N VAL A 328 -6.69 -13.13 -13.29
CA VAL A 328 -5.22 -13.28 -13.27
C VAL A 328 -4.57 -12.35 -14.29
N ASP A 329 -5.15 -12.24 -15.48
CA ASP A 329 -4.62 -11.35 -16.52
C ASP A 329 -4.72 -9.87 -16.11
N LEU A 330 -5.83 -9.46 -15.47
CA LEU A 330 -5.97 -8.12 -14.88
C LEU A 330 -4.93 -7.89 -13.76
N ALA A 331 -4.75 -8.83 -12.85
CA ALA A 331 -3.76 -8.70 -11.77
C ALA A 331 -2.33 -8.56 -12.32
N LYS A 332 -1.96 -9.33 -13.35
CA LYS A 332 -0.67 -9.19 -14.08
C LYS A 332 -0.54 -7.81 -14.73
N TYR A 333 -1.58 -7.33 -15.37
CA TYR A 333 -1.57 -6.01 -16.01
C TYR A 333 -1.33 -4.91 -14.98
N LEU A 334 -2.07 -4.92 -13.87
CA LEU A 334 -1.96 -3.93 -12.79
C LEU A 334 -0.60 -3.96 -12.05
N THR A 335 0.18 -5.03 -12.23
CA THR A 335 1.54 -5.15 -11.65
C THR A 335 2.65 -5.06 -12.69
N SER A 336 2.30 -4.78 -13.95
CA SER A 336 3.28 -4.64 -15.04
C SER A 336 4.23 -3.46 -14.82
N PRO A 337 5.41 -3.46 -15.47
CA PRO A 337 6.34 -2.33 -15.40
C PRO A 337 5.71 -1.00 -15.81
N GLU A 338 4.83 -1.00 -16.82
CA GLU A 338 4.12 0.20 -17.30
C GLU A 338 3.19 0.77 -16.23
N GLU A 339 2.38 -0.08 -15.59
CA GLU A 339 1.45 0.35 -14.55
C GLU A 339 2.18 0.79 -13.28
N GLN A 340 3.26 0.09 -12.88
CA GLN A 340 4.07 0.52 -11.74
C GLN A 340 4.81 1.84 -12.01
N LYS A 341 5.30 2.06 -13.24
CA LYS A 341 5.86 3.35 -13.63
C LYS A 341 4.81 4.45 -13.58
N ARG A 342 3.61 4.21 -14.12
CA ARG A 342 2.49 5.16 -14.06
C ARG A 342 2.13 5.50 -12.62
N ALA A 343 1.99 4.48 -11.76
CA ALA A 343 1.67 4.67 -10.34
C ALA A 343 2.77 5.47 -9.60
N ALA A 344 4.04 5.21 -9.90
CA ALA A 344 5.14 5.99 -9.32
C ALA A 344 5.08 7.46 -9.75
N ILE A 345 4.78 7.75 -11.02
CA ILE A 345 4.74 9.14 -11.55
C ILE A 345 3.51 9.89 -11.04
N GLU A 346 2.33 9.26 -11.07
CA GLU A 346 1.06 9.93 -10.78
C GLU A 346 0.79 10.09 -9.28
N VAL A 347 1.13 9.05 -8.48
CA VAL A 347 0.75 8.98 -7.07
C VAL A 347 1.91 8.68 -6.12
N SER A 348 3.14 8.68 -6.63
CA SER A 348 4.38 8.45 -5.85
C SER A 348 4.45 7.09 -5.15
N PHE A 349 3.81 6.05 -5.70
CA PHE A 349 3.98 4.70 -5.20
C PHE A 349 5.37 4.16 -5.55
N ASN A 350 6.02 3.51 -4.59
CA ASN A 350 7.31 2.90 -4.84
C ASN A 350 7.15 1.60 -5.63
N PRO A 351 7.82 1.46 -6.79
CA PRO A 351 7.77 0.23 -7.56
C PRO A 351 8.30 -0.97 -6.78
N THR A 352 7.76 -2.16 -7.07
CA THR A 352 8.31 -3.43 -6.59
C THR A 352 9.30 -4.05 -7.57
N ILE A 353 9.56 -3.36 -8.68
CA ILE A 353 10.47 -3.75 -9.76
C ILE A 353 11.76 -2.93 -9.65
N PRO A 354 12.92 -3.54 -9.29
CA PRO A 354 14.18 -2.82 -9.06
C PRO A 354 14.63 -1.92 -10.22
N ALA A 355 14.39 -2.33 -11.46
CA ALA A 355 14.78 -1.57 -12.64
C ALA A 355 14.16 -0.17 -12.70
N LEU A 356 12.95 0.01 -12.15
CA LEU A 356 12.22 1.27 -12.17
C LEU A 356 12.83 2.36 -11.25
N TYR A 357 13.66 1.99 -10.29
CA TYR A 357 14.36 2.94 -9.41
C TYR A 357 15.44 3.76 -10.14
N LYS A 358 15.77 3.40 -11.38
CA LYS A 358 16.69 4.14 -12.26
C LYS A 358 15.96 4.85 -13.40
N ASP A 359 14.62 4.77 -13.44
CA ASP A 359 13.83 5.41 -14.49
C ASP A 359 13.84 6.93 -14.33
N LYS A 360 14.25 7.63 -15.39
CA LYS A 360 14.44 9.09 -15.38
C LYS A 360 13.16 9.87 -15.17
N ASP A 361 12.03 9.37 -15.68
CA ASP A 361 10.74 10.05 -15.56
C ASP A 361 10.22 9.94 -14.12
N ILE A 362 10.39 8.77 -13.50
CA ILE A 362 10.07 8.57 -12.08
C ILE A 362 10.92 9.49 -11.20
N LEU A 363 12.23 9.50 -11.40
CA LEU A 363 13.16 10.32 -10.59
C LEU A 363 12.93 11.82 -10.78
N ALA A 364 12.52 12.25 -11.96
CA ALA A 364 12.17 13.65 -12.21
C ALA A 364 10.92 14.11 -11.43
N LYS A 365 9.96 13.22 -11.19
CA LYS A 365 8.74 13.51 -10.42
C LYS A 365 8.90 13.26 -8.92
N ASN A 366 9.64 12.24 -8.57
CA ASN A 366 9.79 11.74 -7.20
C ASN A 366 11.27 11.47 -6.89
N PRO A 367 12.11 12.52 -6.74
CA PRO A 367 13.55 12.35 -6.54
C PRO A 367 13.90 11.53 -5.29
N PHE A 368 13.06 11.60 -4.26
CA PHE A 368 13.26 10.83 -3.02
C PHE A 368 13.23 9.31 -3.20
N ILE A 369 12.56 8.78 -4.24
CA ILE A 369 12.49 7.33 -4.49
C ILE A 369 13.89 6.73 -4.67
N GLY A 370 14.77 7.42 -5.41
CA GLY A 370 16.16 7.00 -5.58
C GLY A 370 16.99 7.17 -4.31
N GLU A 371 16.83 8.30 -3.63
CA GLU A 371 17.60 8.65 -2.42
C GLU A 371 17.24 7.75 -1.22
N LEU A 372 15.98 7.35 -1.10
CA LEU A 372 15.46 6.56 0.02
C LEU A 372 15.32 5.07 -0.29
N LEU A 373 15.94 4.56 -1.37
CA LEU A 373 15.88 3.13 -1.71
C LEU A 373 16.31 2.25 -0.53
N SER A 374 17.36 2.64 0.20
CA SER A 374 17.81 1.89 1.39
C SER A 374 16.76 1.88 2.51
N THR A 375 15.93 2.91 2.66
CA THR A 375 14.83 2.94 3.62
C THR A 375 13.78 1.89 3.27
N PHE A 376 13.47 1.71 1.99
CA PHE A 376 12.49 0.72 1.54
C PHE A 376 13.02 -0.71 1.61
N THR A 377 14.31 -0.92 1.29
CA THR A 377 14.90 -2.27 1.31
C THR A 377 15.26 -2.75 2.72
N ASN A 378 15.46 -1.83 3.67
CA ASN A 378 15.80 -2.13 5.06
C ASN A 378 14.64 -1.88 6.03
N ALA A 379 13.42 -1.72 5.53
CA ALA A 379 12.24 -1.52 6.35
C ALA A 379 12.01 -2.70 7.29
N VAL A 380 11.58 -2.41 8.53
CA VAL A 380 11.22 -3.43 9.50
C VAL A 380 9.89 -4.08 9.11
N ALA A 381 9.86 -5.39 9.04
CA ALA A 381 8.62 -6.12 8.74
C ALA A 381 7.78 -6.33 10.01
N ARG A 382 6.48 -6.16 9.88
CA ARG A 382 5.52 -6.61 10.88
C ARG A 382 5.53 -8.15 10.94
N PRO A 383 5.34 -8.80 12.11
CA PRO A 383 5.63 -10.23 12.30
C PRO A 383 4.57 -11.18 11.70
N SER A 384 3.89 -10.79 10.62
CA SER A 384 2.82 -11.58 9.98
C SER A 384 3.27 -12.94 9.47
N ARG A 385 4.51 -13.04 8.98
CA ARG A 385 5.07 -14.29 8.47
C ARG A 385 5.27 -15.32 9.58
N VAL A 386 5.72 -14.90 10.75
CA VAL A 386 5.97 -15.77 11.91
C VAL A 386 4.67 -16.14 12.60
N THR A 387 3.76 -15.18 12.75
CA THR A 387 2.51 -15.35 13.49
C THR A 387 1.36 -15.90 12.63
N GLY A 388 1.53 -15.93 11.30
CA GLY A 388 0.59 -16.54 10.36
C GLY A 388 -0.86 -16.07 10.54
N SER A 389 -1.79 -16.99 10.73
CA SER A 389 -3.20 -16.69 10.94
C SER A 389 -3.52 -15.93 12.24
N LYS A 390 -2.55 -15.81 13.16
CA LYS A 390 -2.68 -15.06 14.41
C LYS A 390 -2.29 -13.59 14.28
N TYR A 391 -1.73 -13.18 13.13
CA TYR A 391 -1.19 -11.85 12.96
C TYR A 391 -2.17 -10.73 13.35
N ASN A 392 -3.42 -10.81 12.92
CA ASN A 392 -4.41 -9.77 13.23
C ASN A 392 -4.63 -9.59 14.75
N GLN A 393 -4.59 -10.69 15.51
CA GLN A 393 -4.67 -10.64 16.98
C GLN A 393 -3.40 -10.03 17.58
N VAL A 394 -2.21 -10.41 17.08
CA VAL A 394 -0.92 -9.84 17.53
C VAL A 394 -0.90 -8.34 17.30
N SER A 395 -1.29 -7.88 16.11
CA SER A 395 -1.30 -6.47 15.76
C SER A 395 -2.32 -5.69 16.61
N SER A 396 -3.54 -6.24 16.80
CA SER A 396 -4.56 -5.57 17.61
C SER A 396 -4.18 -5.42 19.07
N GLU A 397 -3.56 -6.40 19.67
CA GLU A 397 -3.04 -6.27 21.04
C GLU A 397 -1.91 -5.22 21.12
N PHE A 398 -1.04 -5.16 20.10
CA PHE A 398 0.05 -4.20 20.06
C PHE A 398 -0.45 -2.76 19.89
N TRP A 399 -1.29 -2.47 18.89
CA TRP A 399 -1.79 -1.11 18.71
C TRP A 399 -2.64 -0.63 19.88
N ASN A 400 -3.38 -1.53 20.55
CA ASN A 400 -4.14 -1.17 21.74
C ASN A 400 -3.21 -0.80 22.90
N ALA A 401 -2.14 -1.57 23.15
CA ALA A 401 -1.16 -1.24 24.19
C ALA A 401 -0.46 0.10 23.93
N VAL A 402 -0.09 0.36 22.67
CA VAL A 402 0.49 1.65 22.26
C VAL A 402 -0.53 2.78 22.43
N HIS A 403 -1.76 2.61 21.97
CA HIS A 403 -2.81 3.63 22.08
C HIS A 403 -3.21 3.94 23.52
N GLU A 404 -3.29 2.92 24.40
CA GLU A 404 -3.51 3.11 25.83
C GLU A 404 -2.42 4.00 26.45
N THR A 405 -1.15 3.78 26.03
CA THR A 405 -0.04 4.61 26.49
C THR A 405 -0.09 6.03 25.93
N LEU A 406 -0.33 6.20 24.62
CA LEU A 406 -0.45 7.52 24.00
C LEU A 406 -1.59 8.34 24.59
N SER A 407 -2.71 7.70 24.92
CA SER A 407 -3.88 8.37 25.52
C SER A 407 -3.74 8.63 27.03
N GLY A 408 -2.64 8.18 27.66
CA GLY A 408 -2.40 8.33 29.10
C GLY A 408 -3.22 7.39 29.99
N LYS A 409 -3.88 6.38 29.41
CA LYS A 409 -4.66 5.39 30.16
C LYS A 409 -3.79 4.41 30.94
N SER A 410 -2.56 4.15 30.48
CA SER A 410 -1.59 3.26 31.13
C SER A 410 -0.17 3.76 30.88
N GLN A 411 0.76 3.39 31.74
CA GLN A 411 2.18 3.66 31.53
C GLN A 411 2.77 2.64 30.54
N ALA A 412 3.82 3.03 29.79
CA ALA A 412 4.44 2.18 28.78
C ALA A 412 4.94 0.84 29.36
N GLU A 413 5.52 0.88 30.56
CA GLU A 413 6.00 -0.31 31.27
C GLU A 413 4.87 -1.33 31.53
N GLU A 414 3.73 -0.82 32.00
CA GLU A 414 2.57 -1.64 32.30
C GLU A 414 1.93 -2.20 31.04
N SER A 415 1.72 -1.33 30.02
CA SER A 415 1.12 -1.72 28.74
C SER A 415 1.94 -2.79 28.03
N LEU A 416 3.28 -2.64 27.95
CA LEU A 416 4.14 -3.59 27.26
C LEU A 416 4.32 -4.90 28.05
N ALA A 417 4.34 -4.85 29.41
CA ALA A 417 4.36 -6.06 30.23
C ALA A 417 3.06 -6.87 30.12
N LYS A 418 1.90 -6.20 30.06
CA LYS A 418 0.60 -6.84 29.82
C LYS A 418 0.55 -7.45 28.41
N LEU A 419 1.01 -6.70 27.40
CA LEU A 419 1.10 -7.16 26.02
C LEU A 419 1.94 -8.43 25.90
N GLU A 420 3.16 -8.45 26.46
CA GLU A 420 4.04 -9.63 26.45
C GLU A 420 3.33 -10.87 27.01
N LYS A 421 2.68 -10.74 28.18
CA LYS A 421 1.91 -11.85 28.78
C LYS A 421 0.78 -12.33 27.86
N THR A 422 0.05 -11.40 27.24
CA THR A 422 -1.05 -11.72 26.33
C THR A 422 -0.56 -12.45 25.09
N LEU A 423 0.49 -11.94 24.43
CA LEU A 423 1.07 -12.54 23.25
C LEU A 423 1.75 -13.90 23.53
N THR A 424 2.42 -14.05 24.69
CA THR A 424 2.99 -15.34 25.12
C THR A 424 1.92 -16.41 25.26
N ARG A 425 0.77 -16.06 25.88
CA ARG A 425 -0.39 -16.96 25.97
C ARG A 425 -0.98 -17.26 24.59
N LEU A 426 -1.14 -16.25 23.73
CA LEU A 426 -1.68 -16.41 22.37
C LEU A 426 -0.82 -17.33 21.52
N SER A 427 0.51 -17.23 21.65
CA SER A 427 1.48 -18.06 20.93
C SER A 427 1.61 -19.49 21.45
N ARG A 428 0.96 -19.83 22.58
CA ARG A 428 1.19 -21.12 23.25
C ARG A 428 2.68 -21.41 23.46
N ASN A 429 3.41 -20.45 24.03
CA ASN A 429 4.86 -20.47 24.24
C ASN A 429 5.68 -20.58 22.93
N GLY A 430 5.36 -19.72 21.95
CA GLY A 430 6.11 -19.60 20.70
C GLY A 430 5.62 -20.51 19.56
N LYS A 431 4.50 -21.22 19.75
CA LYS A 431 3.84 -22.03 18.69
C LYS A 431 2.68 -21.23 18.09
N TRP A 432 2.98 -20.39 17.13
CA TRP A 432 2.01 -19.50 16.44
C TRP A 432 1.02 -20.21 15.52
#